data_ec5753cfd3cf17318c5480616ab24c68
#
_entry.id   ec5753cfd3cf17318c5480616ab24c68
#
_cell.length_a   1.000
_cell.length_b   1.000
_cell.length_c   1.000
_cell.angle_alpha   90.00
_cell.angle_beta   90.00
_cell.angle_gamma   90.00
#
_symmetry.space_group_name_H-M   'P 1'
#
loop_
_entity.id
_entity.type
_entity.pdbx_description
1 polymer ?
#
loop_
_entity_poly.entity_id
_entity_poly.type
_entity_poly.pdbx_seq_one_letter_code
_entity_poly.pdbx_strand_id
1 'polypeptide(L)'
;MPAPQKQAQELVIAMRPGPTTWFIGPEGAAAGLDRDLADLFAKELGLALRVISVENPWQLIAETSNGEAHIGAGGLYQPANSSMTGPAPLLFTRGYYAIEPVLVYNTDGFKPESWNDLTGEIVGIVEGTGLETTLAKVRTDHPDVQWRPLALPAADGLIEQVSEGTLGYAVVASNEAAAARNVFLNVETAFAVGPKQDLVWLLPAAQAGLRDKADAFFERIRKDGTLQRLIDRYFGYARRVERIDAAVFQERIRTVLPAYTAIFHQAQQQSGIEWRLAAAIAYQESHWNPQATSETNVRGMMMLTEDTARRLRVVDRLDARQSINAGARYLADLKRGLPQRIAEPDRTWIALAAFNIGIGHLEDARVLAVRRKL
;
A
#
# COMPACT_ATOMS: atom_id res chain seq x y z
N MET A 1 11.73 47.10 5.43
CA MET A 1 11.01 46.27 4.45
C MET A 1 11.32 44.80 4.76
N PRO A 2 10.36 43.93 5.02
CA PRO A 2 10.64 42.53 5.18
C PRO A 2 11.16 41.97 3.84
N ALA A 3 12.18 41.12 3.91
CA ALA A 3 12.76 40.47 2.74
C ALA A 3 11.68 39.67 2.01
N PRO A 4 11.68 39.63 0.66
CA PRO A 4 10.72 38.84 -0.08
C PRO A 4 10.86 37.38 0.34
N GLN A 5 9.79 36.78 0.88
CA GLN A 5 9.72 35.33 1.08
C GLN A 5 9.92 34.70 -0.29
N LYS A 6 11.04 33.98 -0.48
CA LYS A 6 11.22 33.06 -1.61
C LYS A 6 10.02 32.11 -1.59
N GLN A 7 9.14 32.22 -2.57
CA GLN A 7 8.16 31.17 -2.82
C GLN A 7 8.94 29.85 -2.91
N ALA A 8 8.62 28.92 -2.02
CA ALA A 8 9.22 27.60 -2.05
C ALA A 8 8.92 27.02 -3.44
N GLN A 9 9.95 26.69 -4.21
CA GLN A 9 9.76 26.00 -5.48
C GLN A 9 9.15 24.63 -5.18
N GLU A 10 8.04 24.32 -5.81
CA GLU A 10 7.30 23.08 -5.60
C GLU A 10 7.63 22.07 -6.68
N LEU A 11 7.75 20.79 -6.29
CA LEU A 11 7.68 19.66 -7.20
C LEU A 11 6.21 19.22 -7.26
N VAL A 12 5.58 19.40 -8.40
CA VAL A 12 4.17 19.05 -8.63
C VAL A 12 4.08 17.70 -9.29
N ILE A 13 3.39 16.75 -8.65
CA ILE A 13 3.24 15.38 -9.15
C ILE A 13 1.76 15.02 -9.23
N ALA A 14 1.29 14.62 -10.41
CA ALA A 14 -0.02 14.03 -10.60
C ALA A 14 0.00 12.56 -10.17
N MET A 15 -0.93 12.15 -9.28
CA MET A 15 -0.98 10.77 -8.75
C MET A 15 -2.40 10.22 -8.75
N ARG A 16 -2.53 8.94 -9.11
CA ARG A 16 -3.79 8.20 -8.94
C ARG A 16 -3.87 7.65 -7.51
N PRO A 17 -4.98 7.84 -6.79
CA PRO A 17 -5.18 7.15 -5.52
C PRO A 17 -5.39 5.65 -5.74
N GLY A 18 -4.85 4.86 -4.83
CA GLY A 18 -5.00 3.41 -4.85
C GLY A 18 -4.07 2.72 -3.85
N PRO A 19 -4.35 1.48 -3.47
CA PRO A 19 -3.61 0.78 -2.43
C PRO A 19 -2.15 0.52 -2.79
N THR A 20 -1.79 0.55 -4.08
CA THR A 20 -0.42 0.32 -4.57
C THR A 20 0.33 1.60 -4.96
N THR A 21 -0.33 2.74 -4.99
CA THR A 21 0.22 4.02 -5.45
C THR A 21 0.32 5.05 -4.32
N TRP A 22 -0.83 5.66 -3.93
CA TRP A 22 -0.90 6.51 -2.77
C TRP A 22 -2.31 6.51 -2.15
N PHE A 23 -2.39 6.66 -0.86
CA PHE A 23 -3.64 6.71 -0.09
C PHE A 23 -3.45 7.53 1.18
N ILE A 24 -4.57 7.90 1.81
CA ILE A 24 -4.55 8.53 3.13
C ILE A 24 -4.65 7.44 4.18
N GLY A 25 -3.60 7.32 4.99
CA GLY A 25 -3.54 6.37 6.09
C GLY A 25 -4.48 6.76 7.25
N PRO A 26 -4.60 5.88 8.26
CA PRO A 26 -5.53 6.05 9.38
C PRO A 26 -5.32 7.33 10.19
N GLU A 27 -4.09 7.82 10.29
CA GLU A 27 -3.73 9.05 11.01
C GLU A 27 -3.83 10.32 10.14
N GLY A 28 -4.42 10.21 8.93
CA GLY A 28 -4.52 11.30 7.98
C GLY A 28 -3.24 11.58 7.19
N ALA A 29 -2.17 10.82 7.44
CA ALA A 29 -0.92 10.94 6.70
C ALA A 29 -1.03 10.27 5.32
N ALA A 30 -0.51 10.91 4.29
CA ALA A 30 -0.40 10.29 2.97
C ALA A 30 0.70 9.21 2.98
N ALA A 31 0.39 8.06 2.39
CA ALA A 31 1.27 6.89 2.30
C ALA A 31 1.12 6.22 0.93
N GLY A 32 1.95 5.23 0.62
CA GLY A 32 1.94 4.47 -0.63
C GLY A 32 3.30 4.52 -1.33
N LEU A 33 3.59 3.54 -2.19
CA LEU A 33 4.90 3.44 -2.81
C LEU A 33 5.26 4.67 -3.64
N ASP A 34 4.37 5.10 -4.55
CA ASP A 34 4.62 6.28 -5.38
C ASP A 34 4.70 7.56 -4.53
N ARG A 35 3.90 7.64 -3.46
CA ARG A 35 3.92 8.79 -2.54
C ARG A 35 5.26 8.88 -1.83
N ASP A 36 5.75 7.82 -1.23
CA ASP A 36 7.03 7.82 -0.50
C ASP A 36 8.22 8.08 -1.44
N LEU A 37 8.19 7.53 -2.66
CA LEU A 37 9.19 7.82 -3.69
C LEU A 37 9.20 9.30 -4.07
N ALA A 38 8.02 9.90 -4.23
CA ALA A 38 7.88 11.32 -4.55
C ALA A 38 8.36 12.23 -3.42
N ASP A 39 8.05 11.90 -2.16
CA ASP A 39 8.53 12.64 -0.98
C ASP A 39 10.06 12.60 -0.88
N LEU A 40 10.67 11.42 -1.09
CA LEU A 40 12.13 11.26 -1.10
C LEU A 40 12.78 12.05 -2.24
N PHE A 41 12.20 12.02 -3.44
CA PHE A 41 12.73 12.74 -4.60
C PHE A 41 12.60 14.26 -4.43
N ALA A 42 11.45 14.74 -3.96
CA ALA A 42 11.25 16.16 -3.67
C ALA A 42 12.27 16.67 -2.62
N LYS A 43 12.48 15.88 -1.56
CA LYS A 43 13.47 16.17 -0.52
C LYS A 43 14.90 16.24 -1.08
N GLU A 44 15.27 15.33 -1.99
CA GLU A 44 16.59 15.34 -2.65
C GLU A 44 16.80 16.58 -3.50
N LEU A 45 15.72 17.05 -4.16
CA LEU A 45 15.74 18.28 -4.95
C LEU A 45 15.68 19.57 -4.08
N GLY A 46 15.42 19.44 -2.77
CA GLY A 46 15.21 20.59 -1.89
C GLY A 46 13.89 21.34 -2.18
N LEU A 47 12.88 20.67 -2.73
CA LEU A 47 11.58 21.21 -3.12
C LEU A 47 10.47 20.74 -2.17
N ALA A 48 9.40 21.55 -2.05
CA ALA A 48 8.17 21.08 -1.42
C ALA A 48 7.38 20.19 -2.39
N LEU A 49 6.81 19.08 -1.91
CA LEU A 49 5.97 18.21 -2.73
C LEU A 49 4.52 18.72 -2.73
N ARG A 50 3.96 18.91 -3.92
CA ARG A 50 2.53 19.12 -4.15
C ARG A 50 1.96 18.00 -5.01
N VAL A 51 0.95 17.30 -4.50
CA VAL A 51 0.27 16.21 -5.23
C VAL A 51 -1.03 16.74 -5.83
N ILE A 52 -1.24 16.45 -7.10
CA ILE A 52 -2.53 16.59 -7.80
C ILE A 52 -3.15 15.19 -7.84
N SER A 53 -4.26 15.01 -7.14
CA SER A 53 -5.04 13.77 -7.20
C SER A 53 -5.81 13.71 -8.52
N VAL A 54 -5.69 12.62 -9.25
CA VAL A 54 -6.37 12.40 -10.53
C VAL A 54 -7.29 11.18 -10.47
N GLU A 55 -8.38 11.20 -11.22
CA GLU A 55 -9.44 10.20 -11.17
C GLU A 55 -9.12 8.93 -11.98
N ASN A 56 -8.24 9.04 -12.97
CA ASN A 56 -7.90 7.91 -13.85
C ASN A 56 -6.55 8.15 -14.57
N PRO A 57 -5.99 7.13 -15.25
CA PRO A 57 -4.72 7.27 -15.96
C PRO A 57 -4.73 8.32 -17.08
N TRP A 58 -5.85 8.52 -17.77
CA TRP A 58 -5.95 9.50 -18.84
C TRP A 58 -5.81 10.93 -18.31
N GLN A 59 -6.44 11.22 -17.16
CA GLN A 59 -6.26 12.52 -16.52
C GLN A 59 -4.81 12.71 -16.07
N LEU A 60 -4.15 11.67 -15.52
CA LEU A 60 -2.74 11.74 -15.15
C LEU A 60 -1.86 12.08 -16.36
N ILE A 61 -2.09 11.42 -17.50
CA ILE A 61 -1.39 11.69 -18.75
C ILE A 61 -1.65 13.13 -19.23
N ALA A 62 -2.90 13.59 -19.16
CA ALA A 62 -3.29 14.94 -19.58
C ALA A 62 -2.63 16.02 -18.71
N GLU A 63 -2.73 15.95 -17.38
CA GLU A 63 -2.11 16.88 -16.42
C GLU A 63 -0.60 16.97 -16.63
N THR A 64 0.04 15.81 -16.88
CA THR A 64 1.49 15.77 -17.12
C THR A 64 1.84 16.35 -18.49
N SER A 65 1.15 15.97 -19.58
CA SER A 65 1.48 16.42 -20.93
C SER A 65 1.19 17.92 -21.14
N ASN A 66 0.20 18.47 -20.44
CA ASN A 66 -0.12 19.91 -20.47
C ASN A 66 0.83 20.77 -19.61
N GLY A 67 1.70 20.12 -18.79
CA GLY A 67 2.66 20.81 -17.91
C GLY A 67 2.06 21.31 -16.61
N GLU A 68 0.81 20.93 -16.26
CA GLU A 68 0.20 21.21 -14.96
C GLU A 68 0.88 20.43 -13.84
N ALA A 69 1.40 19.23 -14.15
CA ALA A 69 2.28 18.44 -13.31
C ALA A 69 3.67 18.30 -13.94
N HIS A 70 4.71 18.35 -13.10
CA HIS A 70 6.08 18.10 -13.54
C HIS A 70 6.32 16.59 -13.79
N ILE A 71 5.62 15.74 -13.05
CA ILE A 71 5.72 14.26 -13.10
C ILE A 71 4.32 13.67 -12.98
N GLY A 72 4.04 12.62 -13.74
CA GLY A 72 2.92 11.71 -13.54
C GLY A 72 3.40 10.41 -12.92
N ALA A 73 2.90 10.08 -11.72
CA ALA A 73 3.22 8.86 -10.97
C ALA A 73 1.93 8.15 -10.55
N GLY A 74 1.84 6.84 -10.70
CA GLY A 74 0.62 6.13 -10.29
C GLY A 74 0.42 4.80 -10.98
N GLY A 75 1.43 3.93 -10.93
CA GLY A 75 1.31 2.56 -11.42
C GLY A 75 1.15 2.45 -12.93
N LEU A 76 1.85 3.29 -13.68
CA LEU A 76 1.85 3.23 -15.15
C LEU A 76 2.93 2.30 -15.66
N TYR A 77 2.61 1.57 -16.71
CA TYR A 77 3.54 0.66 -17.37
C TYR A 77 4.36 1.40 -18.43
N GLN A 78 5.58 0.96 -18.63
CA GLN A 78 6.37 1.42 -19.77
C GLN A 78 5.79 0.81 -21.05
N PRO A 79 5.27 1.62 -21.99
CA PRO A 79 4.74 1.09 -23.23
C PRO A 79 5.87 0.51 -24.08
N ALA A 80 5.61 -0.66 -24.70
CA ALA A 80 6.60 -1.33 -25.55
C ALA A 80 7.04 -0.49 -26.76
N ASN A 81 6.21 0.47 -27.22
CA ASN A 81 6.42 1.27 -28.42
C ASN A 81 6.09 2.76 -28.20
N SER A 82 6.55 3.41 -27.15
CA SER A 82 6.47 4.88 -26.96
C SER A 82 5.10 5.54 -27.25
N SER A 83 4.00 4.80 -27.23
CA SER A 83 2.69 5.20 -27.76
C SER A 83 1.65 5.56 -26.71
N MET A 84 2.05 6.06 -25.54
CA MET A 84 1.10 6.81 -24.73
C MET A 84 0.89 8.16 -25.41
N THR A 85 -0.24 8.33 -26.08
CA THR A 85 -0.60 9.55 -26.80
C THR A 85 -1.23 10.52 -25.84
N GLY A 86 -0.47 11.52 -25.42
CA GLY A 86 -0.98 12.73 -24.78
C GLY A 86 -1.07 13.89 -25.80
N PRO A 87 -1.61 15.05 -25.39
CA PRO A 87 -1.60 16.27 -26.21
C PRO A 87 -0.19 16.74 -26.61
N ALA A 88 0.83 16.39 -25.83
CA ALA A 88 2.24 16.68 -26.09
C ALA A 88 3.11 15.44 -25.85
N PRO A 89 4.33 15.38 -26.46
CA PRO A 89 5.25 14.27 -26.25
C PRO A 89 5.64 14.08 -24.79
N LEU A 90 5.67 12.83 -24.35
CA LEU A 90 6.02 12.43 -22.99
C LEU A 90 7.35 11.65 -22.97
N LEU A 91 8.08 11.80 -21.88
CA LEU A 91 9.26 11.00 -21.53
C LEU A 91 8.88 10.03 -20.41
N PHE A 92 9.62 8.93 -20.33
CA PHE A 92 9.49 7.93 -19.28
C PHE A 92 10.80 7.84 -18.53
N THR A 93 10.74 7.64 -17.21
CA THR A 93 11.89 7.24 -16.42
C THR A 93 12.26 5.79 -16.72
N ARG A 94 13.44 5.36 -16.27
CA ARG A 94 13.72 3.94 -16.10
C ARG A 94 12.73 3.32 -15.10
N GLY A 95 12.46 2.03 -15.26
CA GLY A 95 11.58 1.31 -14.37
C GLY A 95 12.06 1.31 -12.93
N TYR A 96 11.16 1.56 -11.99
CA TYR A 96 11.48 1.50 -10.55
C TYR A 96 11.02 0.20 -9.90
N TYR A 97 9.95 -0.45 -10.41
CA TYR A 97 9.43 -1.70 -9.88
C TYR A 97 8.88 -2.59 -10.99
N ALA A 98 9.34 -3.86 -11.01
CA ALA A 98 8.89 -4.85 -11.99
C ALA A 98 7.63 -5.56 -11.50
N ILE A 99 6.58 -5.56 -12.31
CA ILE A 99 5.33 -6.28 -12.08
C ILE A 99 5.05 -7.25 -13.22
N GLU A 100 4.16 -8.17 -13.02
CA GLU A 100 3.67 -9.10 -14.03
C GLU A 100 2.17 -8.87 -14.23
N PRO A 101 1.70 -8.65 -15.47
CA PRO A 101 0.27 -8.63 -15.74
C PRO A 101 -0.32 -10.02 -15.51
N VAL A 102 -1.39 -10.10 -14.75
CA VAL A 102 -2.05 -11.37 -14.38
C VAL A 102 -3.54 -11.31 -14.64
N LEU A 103 -4.11 -12.43 -15.06
CA LEU A 103 -5.55 -12.61 -15.13
C LEU A 103 -6.07 -12.99 -13.74
N VAL A 104 -7.09 -12.29 -13.27
CA VAL A 104 -7.81 -12.62 -12.03
C VAL A 104 -9.23 -13.09 -12.33
N TYR A 105 -9.74 -13.97 -11.47
CA TYR A 105 -11.06 -14.60 -11.60
C TYR A 105 -11.71 -14.76 -10.24
N ASN A 106 -13.05 -14.93 -10.21
CA ASN A 106 -13.80 -15.26 -9.02
C ASN A 106 -13.71 -16.77 -8.76
N THR A 107 -13.30 -17.19 -7.57
CA THR A 107 -13.09 -18.60 -7.20
C THR A 107 -14.37 -19.41 -7.09
N ASP A 108 -15.54 -18.75 -7.03
CA ASP A 108 -16.84 -19.40 -7.09
C ASP A 108 -17.25 -19.74 -8.54
N GLY A 109 -16.48 -19.20 -9.52
CA GLY A 109 -16.66 -19.43 -10.95
C GLY A 109 -15.63 -20.41 -11.54
N PHE A 110 -15.53 -20.42 -12.87
CA PHE A 110 -14.59 -21.25 -13.60
C PHE A 110 -13.18 -20.62 -13.56
N LYS A 111 -12.18 -21.42 -13.21
CA LYS A 111 -10.76 -21.04 -13.29
C LYS A 111 -10.23 -21.31 -14.69
N PRO A 112 -9.92 -20.29 -15.51
CA PRO A 112 -9.29 -20.51 -16.80
C PRO A 112 -7.81 -20.89 -16.65
N GLU A 113 -7.32 -21.78 -17.50
CA GLU A 113 -5.92 -22.19 -17.56
C GLU A 113 -5.18 -21.52 -18.74
N SER A 114 -5.94 -21.02 -19.71
CA SER A 114 -5.40 -20.39 -20.92
C SER A 114 -6.41 -19.37 -21.50
N TRP A 115 -5.96 -18.60 -22.48
CA TRP A 115 -6.82 -17.69 -23.23
C TRP A 115 -7.94 -18.39 -24.01
N ASN A 116 -7.76 -19.66 -24.40
CA ASN A 116 -8.77 -20.42 -25.12
C ASN A 116 -10.03 -20.66 -24.28
N ASP A 117 -9.86 -20.71 -22.96
CA ASP A 117 -10.96 -20.90 -22.01
C ASP A 117 -11.82 -19.65 -21.85
N LEU A 118 -11.39 -18.52 -22.42
CA LEU A 118 -12.07 -17.22 -22.34
C LEU A 118 -12.79 -16.85 -23.63
N THR A 119 -12.97 -17.79 -24.55
CA THR A 119 -13.73 -17.57 -25.79
C THR A 119 -15.15 -17.10 -25.49
N GLY A 120 -15.51 -15.90 -25.95
CA GLY A 120 -16.81 -15.27 -25.71
C GLY A 120 -16.94 -14.56 -24.36
N GLU A 121 -15.95 -14.69 -23.47
CA GLU A 121 -15.95 -14.05 -22.17
C GLU A 121 -15.50 -12.58 -22.22
N ILE A 122 -15.95 -11.81 -21.22
CA ILE A 122 -15.56 -10.40 -21.09
C ILE A 122 -14.42 -10.29 -20.09
N VAL A 123 -13.29 -9.70 -20.53
CA VAL A 123 -12.12 -9.42 -19.70
C VAL A 123 -11.97 -7.92 -19.50
N GLY A 124 -12.06 -7.47 -18.25
CA GLY A 124 -11.87 -6.07 -17.88
C GLY A 124 -10.39 -5.66 -17.81
N ILE A 125 -10.13 -4.41 -18.17
CA ILE A 125 -8.82 -3.75 -17.99
C ILE A 125 -9.02 -2.32 -17.53
N VAL A 126 -8.08 -1.77 -16.75
CA VAL A 126 -8.04 -0.32 -16.48
C VAL A 126 -7.38 0.35 -17.68
N GLU A 127 -8.11 1.24 -18.36
CA GLU A 127 -7.61 1.94 -19.52
C GLU A 127 -6.59 3.02 -19.18
N GLY A 128 -5.69 3.32 -20.12
CA GLY A 128 -4.66 4.36 -19.99
C GLY A 128 -3.47 3.98 -19.12
N THR A 129 -3.40 2.75 -18.61
CA THR A 129 -2.24 2.27 -17.82
C THR A 129 -1.03 1.90 -18.69
N GLY A 130 -1.23 1.65 -19.98
CA GLY A 130 -0.25 1.06 -20.91
C GLY A 130 -0.38 -0.46 -21.05
N LEU A 131 -1.27 -1.09 -20.30
CA LEU A 131 -1.53 -2.53 -20.37
C LEU A 131 -2.10 -2.95 -21.72
N GLU A 132 -2.85 -2.06 -22.39
CA GLU A 132 -3.43 -2.28 -23.70
C GLU A 132 -2.38 -2.65 -24.76
N THR A 133 -1.18 -2.07 -24.67
CA THR A 133 -0.09 -2.40 -25.62
C THR A 133 0.49 -3.79 -25.37
N THR A 134 0.57 -4.20 -24.10
CA THR A 134 1.00 -5.55 -23.73
C THR A 134 0.02 -6.60 -24.22
N LEU A 135 -1.26 -6.29 -24.14
CA LEU A 135 -2.33 -7.18 -24.55
C LEU A 135 -2.61 -7.15 -26.06
N ALA A 136 -1.96 -6.25 -26.82
CA ALA A 136 -2.18 -6.14 -28.26
C ALA A 136 -1.96 -7.47 -28.99
N LYS A 137 -0.91 -8.21 -28.61
CA LYS A 137 -0.64 -9.55 -29.17
C LYS A 137 -1.72 -10.55 -28.78
N VAL A 138 -2.11 -10.58 -27.50
CA VAL A 138 -3.17 -11.47 -27.01
C VAL A 138 -4.48 -11.21 -27.79
N ARG A 139 -4.83 -9.95 -27.99
CA ARG A 139 -6.03 -9.57 -28.77
C ARG A 139 -5.98 -10.04 -30.22
N THR A 140 -4.79 -10.10 -30.81
CA THR A 140 -4.60 -10.61 -32.18
C THR A 140 -4.69 -12.12 -32.23
N ASP A 141 -4.09 -12.82 -31.24
CA ASP A 141 -4.03 -14.28 -31.20
C ASP A 141 -5.36 -14.90 -30.72
N HIS A 142 -6.16 -14.14 -29.95
CA HIS A 142 -7.45 -14.57 -29.38
C HIS A 142 -8.56 -13.52 -29.65
N PRO A 143 -9.01 -13.36 -30.89
CA PRO A 143 -9.97 -12.33 -31.30
C PRO A 143 -11.37 -12.53 -30.68
N ASP A 144 -11.68 -13.74 -30.22
CA ASP A 144 -12.98 -14.09 -29.64
C ASP A 144 -13.09 -13.68 -28.16
N VAL A 145 -12.00 -13.24 -27.53
CA VAL A 145 -12.03 -12.65 -26.16
C VAL A 145 -12.52 -11.21 -26.25
N GLN A 146 -13.56 -10.89 -25.48
CA GLN A 146 -14.12 -9.54 -25.44
C GLN A 146 -13.42 -8.70 -24.37
N TRP A 147 -12.87 -7.54 -24.80
CA TRP A 147 -12.16 -6.63 -23.89
C TRP A 147 -13.06 -5.47 -23.48
N ARG A 148 -13.14 -5.24 -22.17
CA ARG A 148 -13.86 -4.12 -21.59
C ARG A 148 -12.91 -3.16 -20.88
N PRO A 149 -12.45 -2.09 -21.55
CA PRO A 149 -11.69 -1.04 -20.90
C PRO A 149 -12.60 -0.23 -19.97
N LEU A 150 -12.08 0.13 -18.79
CA LEU A 150 -12.80 0.88 -17.76
C LEU A 150 -11.93 2.03 -17.28
N ALA A 151 -12.49 3.24 -17.27
CA ALA A 151 -11.85 4.45 -16.73
C ALA A 151 -11.98 4.45 -15.20
N LEU A 152 -11.12 3.71 -14.52
CA LEU A 152 -11.09 3.58 -13.06
C LEU A 152 -9.85 4.24 -12.48
N PRO A 153 -9.91 4.76 -11.23
CA PRO A 153 -8.74 5.32 -10.57
C PRO A 153 -7.67 4.27 -10.28
N ALA A 154 -8.07 3.04 -9.94
CA ALA A 154 -7.16 1.93 -9.65
C ALA A 154 -7.82 0.58 -9.97
N ALA A 155 -7.04 -0.50 -9.95
CA ALA A 155 -7.51 -1.84 -10.28
C ALA A 155 -8.39 -2.48 -9.19
N ASP A 156 -8.41 -1.94 -7.98
CA ASP A 156 -9.27 -2.43 -6.89
C ASP A 156 -10.76 -2.38 -7.26
N GLY A 157 -11.24 -1.30 -7.90
CA GLY A 157 -12.61 -1.24 -8.41
C GLY A 157 -12.91 -2.25 -9.52
N LEU A 158 -11.89 -2.69 -10.28
CA LEU A 158 -12.02 -3.75 -11.27
C LEU A 158 -12.07 -5.13 -10.59
N ILE A 159 -11.23 -5.35 -9.58
CA ILE A 159 -11.20 -6.58 -8.79
C ILE A 159 -12.49 -6.75 -7.98
N GLU A 160 -13.05 -5.65 -7.47
CA GLU A 160 -14.36 -5.65 -6.81
C GLU A 160 -15.47 -6.16 -7.74
N GLN A 161 -15.52 -5.70 -8.99
CA GLN A 161 -16.47 -6.19 -9.98
C GLN A 161 -16.32 -7.70 -10.25
N VAL A 162 -15.09 -8.22 -10.27
CA VAL A 162 -14.82 -9.66 -10.37
C VAL A 162 -15.30 -10.39 -9.12
N SER A 163 -15.04 -9.83 -7.93
CA SER A 163 -15.52 -10.38 -6.66
C SER A 163 -17.05 -10.47 -6.57
N GLU A 164 -17.74 -9.45 -7.06
CA GLU A 164 -19.21 -9.38 -7.09
C GLU A 164 -19.84 -10.21 -8.22
N GLY A 165 -19.04 -10.71 -9.15
CA GLY A 165 -19.52 -11.47 -10.33
C GLY A 165 -20.16 -10.60 -11.41
N THR A 166 -20.06 -9.26 -11.33
CA THR A 166 -20.53 -8.33 -12.37
C THR A 166 -19.58 -8.29 -13.58
N LEU A 167 -18.35 -8.77 -13.38
CA LEU A 167 -17.34 -9.00 -14.40
C LEU A 167 -16.75 -10.41 -14.18
N GLY A 168 -16.64 -11.22 -15.24
CA GLY A 168 -16.11 -12.59 -15.12
C GLY A 168 -14.61 -12.61 -14.82
N TYR A 169 -13.85 -11.79 -15.54
CA TYR A 169 -12.39 -11.79 -15.53
C TYR A 169 -11.82 -10.38 -15.66
N ALA A 170 -10.62 -10.17 -15.11
CA ALA A 170 -9.89 -8.92 -15.29
C ALA A 170 -8.38 -9.15 -15.42
N VAL A 171 -7.70 -8.27 -16.13
CA VAL A 171 -6.23 -8.22 -16.15
C VAL A 171 -5.77 -7.04 -15.32
N VAL A 172 -4.91 -7.32 -14.34
CA VAL A 172 -4.35 -6.35 -13.39
C VAL A 172 -2.86 -6.60 -13.17
N ALA A 173 -2.17 -5.69 -12.49
CA ALA A 173 -0.80 -5.93 -12.07
C ALA A 173 -0.72 -6.94 -10.92
N SER A 174 0.35 -7.72 -10.87
CA SER A 174 0.56 -8.73 -9.82
C SER A 174 0.60 -8.14 -8.41
N ASN A 175 1.10 -6.91 -8.23
CA ASN A 175 1.08 -6.21 -6.94
C ASN A 175 -0.33 -5.73 -6.57
N GLU A 176 -1.15 -5.32 -7.54
CA GLU A 176 -2.56 -4.95 -7.32
C GLU A 176 -3.38 -6.18 -6.92
N ALA A 177 -3.21 -7.30 -7.66
CA ALA A 177 -3.83 -8.58 -7.30
C ALA A 177 -3.40 -9.05 -5.90
N ALA A 178 -2.12 -8.91 -5.55
CA ALA A 178 -1.61 -9.28 -4.23
C ALA A 178 -2.18 -8.40 -3.10
N ALA A 179 -2.29 -7.08 -3.31
CA ALA A 179 -2.90 -6.16 -2.35
C ALA A 179 -4.39 -6.44 -2.14
N ALA A 180 -5.10 -6.75 -3.22
CA ALA A 180 -6.54 -7.01 -3.20
C ALA A 180 -6.92 -8.35 -2.55
N ARG A 181 -6.02 -9.34 -2.55
CA ARG A 181 -6.27 -10.70 -2.03
C ARG A 181 -6.78 -10.74 -0.58
N ASN A 182 -6.34 -9.81 0.25
CA ASN A 182 -6.75 -9.75 1.66
C ASN A 182 -8.11 -9.07 1.87
N VAL A 183 -8.63 -8.42 0.84
CA VAL A 183 -9.93 -7.72 0.83
C VAL A 183 -10.98 -8.56 0.10
N PHE A 184 -10.64 -9.05 -1.10
CA PHE A 184 -11.51 -9.82 -1.97
C PHE A 184 -11.09 -11.30 -1.93
N LEU A 185 -11.59 -12.04 -0.94
CA LEU A 185 -11.16 -13.42 -0.64
C LEU A 185 -11.56 -14.44 -1.70
N ASN A 186 -12.56 -14.11 -2.50
CA ASN A 186 -13.06 -14.93 -3.61
C ASN A 186 -12.41 -14.57 -4.96
N VAL A 187 -11.34 -13.75 -4.97
CA VAL A 187 -10.62 -13.43 -6.19
C VAL A 187 -9.20 -13.98 -6.12
N GLU A 188 -8.81 -14.75 -7.13
CA GLU A 188 -7.48 -15.33 -7.27
C GLU A 188 -6.88 -15.06 -8.65
N THR A 189 -5.57 -15.22 -8.74
CA THR A 189 -4.84 -15.20 -10.01
C THR A 189 -4.99 -16.54 -10.72
N ALA A 190 -5.41 -16.50 -11.99
CA ALA A 190 -5.48 -17.66 -12.85
C ALA A 190 -4.11 -17.96 -13.46
N PHE A 191 -3.56 -17.03 -14.25
CA PHE A 191 -2.26 -17.16 -14.89
C PHE A 191 -1.66 -15.79 -15.24
N ALA A 192 -0.36 -15.76 -15.53
CA ALA A 192 0.33 -14.59 -16.05
C ALA A 192 -0.01 -14.38 -17.53
N VAL A 193 -0.32 -13.14 -17.91
CA VAL A 193 -0.80 -12.83 -19.28
C VAL A 193 0.27 -12.24 -20.20
N GLY A 194 1.47 -12.02 -19.68
CA GLY A 194 2.56 -11.46 -20.46
C GLY A 194 3.87 -11.38 -19.67
N PRO A 195 4.92 -10.86 -20.29
CA PRO A 195 6.20 -10.70 -19.62
C PRO A 195 6.11 -9.66 -18.49
N LYS A 196 7.08 -9.73 -17.57
CA LYS A 196 7.27 -8.69 -16.57
C LYS A 196 7.45 -7.34 -17.24
N GLN A 197 6.85 -6.33 -16.62
CA GLN A 197 6.91 -4.94 -17.06
C GLN A 197 7.33 -4.04 -15.92
N ASP A 198 7.97 -2.94 -16.28
CA ASP A 198 8.40 -1.97 -15.28
C ASP A 198 7.37 -0.86 -15.13
N LEU A 199 7.09 -0.50 -13.87
CA LEU A 199 6.41 0.73 -13.54
C LEU A 199 7.35 1.91 -13.70
N VAL A 200 6.85 3.01 -14.28
CA VAL A 200 7.60 4.21 -14.64
C VAL A 200 6.89 5.48 -14.20
N TRP A 201 7.64 6.57 -14.10
CA TRP A 201 7.07 7.91 -14.04
C TRP A 201 7.07 8.54 -15.44
N LEU A 202 6.05 9.39 -15.67
CA LEU A 202 5.94 10.18 -16.89
C LEU A 202 6.41 11.62 -16.64
N LEU A 203 6.98 12.25 -17.67
CA LEU A 203 7.35 13.66 -17.65
C LEU A 203 7.06 14.30 -19.01
N PRO A 204 6.76 15.61 -19.06
CA PRO A 204 6.73 16.35 -20.32
C PRO A 204 8.09 16.28 -21.01
N ALA A 205 8.12 16.25 -22.35
CA ALA A 205 9.37 16.21 -23.13
C ALA A 205 10.30 17.40 -22.78
N ALA A 206 9.76 18.54 -22.42
CA ALA A 206 10.51 19.72 -21.98
C ALA A 206 11.26 19.49 -20.66
N GLN A 207 10.94 18.45 -19.89
CA GLN A 207 11.52 18.15 -18.58
C GLN A 207 12.59 17.04 -18.64
N ALA A 208 13.33 16.92 -19.73
CA ALA A 208 14.37 15.89 -19.88
C ALA A 208 15.41 15.91 -18.75
N GLY A 209 15.82 17.10 -18.30
CA GLY A 209 16.78 17.23 -17.17
C GLY A 209 16.18 16.75 -15.84
N LEU A 210 14.88 16.87 -15.62
CA LEU A 210 14.19 16.32 -14.44
C LEU A 210 14.09 14.80 -14.53
N ARG A 211 13.81 14.26 -15.74
CA ARG A 211 13.81 12.82 -15.99
C ARG A 211 15.16 12.20 -15.67
N ASP A 212 16.29 12.82 -16.11
CA ASP A 212 17.62 12.31 -15.83
C ASP A 212 17.95 12.32 -14.31
N LYS A 213 17.46 13.33 -13.60
CA LYS A 213 17.57 13.36 -12.12
C LYS A 213 16.74 12.26 -11.46
N ALA A 214 15.51 11.98 -11.95
CA ALA A 214 14.69 10.90 -11.44
C ALA A 214 15.32 9.53 -11.71
N ASP A 215 15.91 9.31 -12.87
CA ASP A 215 16.65 8.09 -13.19
C ASP A 215 17.86 7.88 -12.27
N ALA A 216 18.65 8.93 -12.03
CA ALA A 216 19.77 8.89 -11.09
C ALA A 216 19.30 8.62 -9.65
N PHE A 217 18.19 9.23 -9.23
CA PHE A 217 17.55 8.96 -7.95
C PHE A 217 17.16 7.49 -7.81
N PHE A 218 16.45 6.91 -8.80
CA PHE A 218 16.06 5.48 -8.77
C PHE A 218 17.27 4.55 -8.74
N GLU A 219 18.33 4.83 -9.48
CA GLU A 219 19.57 4.06 -9.42
C GLU A 219 20.20 4.10 -8.04
N ARG A 220 20.25 5.27 -7.42
CA ARG A 220 20.82 5.46 -6.08
C ARG A 220 20.04 4.71 -5.02
N ILE A 221 18.70 4.90 -4.95
CA ILE A 221 17.85 4.24 -3.93
C ILE A 221 17.76 2.73 -4.14
N ARG A 222 17.98 2.24 -5.35
CA ARG A 222 18.13 0.81 -5.63
C ARG A 222 19.44 0.27 -5.06
N LYS A 223 20.54 1.02 -5.24
CA LYS A 223 21.90 0.65 -4.80
C LYS A 223 22.05 0.64 -3.28
N ASP A 224 21.43 1.59 -2.58
CA ASP A 224 21.49 1.70 -1.12
C ASP A 224 20.39 0.88 -0.39
N GLY A 225 19.57 0.15 -1.15
CA GLY A 225 18.51 -0.70 -0.63
C GLY A 225 17.24 0.04 -0.18
N THR A 226 17.15 1.37 -0.33
CA THR A 226 15.97 2.15 0.06
C THR A 226 14.74 1.74 -0.74
N LEU A 227 14.88 1.55 -2.06
CA LEU A 227 13.79 1.10 -2.92
C LEU A 227 13.26 -0.27 -2.46
N GLN A 228 14.16 -1.23 -2.14
CA GLN A 228 13.74 -2.55 -1.68
C GLN A 228 12.98 -2.46 -0.34
N ARG A 229 13.46 -1.63 0.60
CA ARG A 229 12.75 -1.42 1.87
C ARG A 229 11.34 -0.84 1.68
N LEU A 230 11.15 0.08 0.72
CA LEU A 230 9.82 0.61 0.39
C LEU A 230 8.92 -0.46 -0.25
N ILE A 231 9.46 -1.24 -1.19
CA ILE A 231 8.74 -2.37 -1.80
C ILE A 231 8.31 -3.38 -0.73
N ASP A 232 9.21 -3.76 0.17
CA ASP A 232 8.90 -4.68 1.28
C ASP A 232 7.85 -4.11 2.23
N ARG A 233 7.88 -2.79 2.48
CA ARG A 233 6.89 -2.10 3.31
C ARG A 233 5.48 -2.25 2.76
N TYR A 234 5.28 -2.04 1.46
CA TYR A 234 3.96 -2.02 0.83
C TYR A 234 3.51 -3.37 0.29
N PHE A 235 4.43 -4.24 -0.14
CA PHE A 235 4.12 -5.49 -0.84
C PHE A 235 4.69 -6.74 -0.15
N GLY A 236 5.61 -6.61 0.78
CA GLY A 236 6.26 -7.75 1.46
C GLY A 236 5.29 -8.65 2.22
N TYR A 237 4.21 -8.09 2.74
CA TYR A 237 3.19 -8.82 3.52
C TYR A 237 2.15 -9.55 2.66
N ALA A 238 1.97 -9.18 1.40
CA ALA A 238 0.97 -9.78 0.52
C ALA A 238 1.14 -11.29 0.31
N ARG A 239 2.30 -11.86 0.67
CA ARG A 239 2.61 -13.28 0.51
C ARG A 239 2.32 -14.14 1.75
N ARG A 240 1.98 -13.57 2.91
CA ARG A 240 1.97 -14.29 4.20
C ARG A 240 0.61 -14.48 4.86
N VAL A 241 -0.42 -13.75 4.45
CA VAL A 241 -1.76 -13.94 5.05
C VAL A 241 -2.43 -15.11 4.36
N GLU A 242 -2.70 -16.18 5.11
CA GLU A 242 -3.46 -17.31 4.57
C GLU A 242 -4.92 -16.91 4.35
N ARG A 243 -5.53 -17.43 3.30
CA ARG A 243 -6.91 -17.13 2.92
C ARG A 243 -7.91 -17.45 4.03
N ILE A 244 -7.67 -18.53 4.77
CA ILE A 244 -8.51 -18.94 5.92
C ILE A 244 -8.47 -17.87 7.01
N ASP A 245 -7.29 -17.35 7.34
CA ASP A 245 -7.12 -16.32 8.37
C ASP A 245 -7.80 -15.01 7.98
N ALA A 246 -7.72 -14.62 6.71
CA ALA A 246 -8.39 -13.43 6.20
C ALA A 246 -9.92 -13.55 6.27
N ALA A 247 -10.49 -14.72 5.93
CA ALA A 247 -11.93 -14.98 6.03
C ALA A 247 -12.43 -14.91 7.47
N VAL A 248 -11.70 -15.54 8.40
CA VAL A 248 -12.00 -15.51 9.84
C VAL A 248 -11.92 -14.06 10.37
N PHE A 249 -10.92 -13.31 9.95
CA PHE A 249 -10.79 -11.90 10.33
C PHE A 249 -11.99 -11.06 9.87
N GLN A 250 -12.38 -11.18 8.61
CA GLN A 250 -13.54 -10.45 8.06
C GLN A 250 -14.84 -10.83 8.76
N GLU A 251 -15.05 -12.12 9.07
CA GLU A 251 -16.19 -12.55 9.84
C GLU A 251 -16.22 -11.93 11.23
N ARG A 252 -15.07 -11.88 11.92
CA ARG A 252 -14.97 -11.29 13.24
C ARG A 252 -15.11 -9.77 13.25
N ILE A 253 -14.75 -9.07 12.15
CA ILE A 253 -15.05 -7.64 11.98
C ILE A 253 -16.57 -7.41 12.05
N ARG A 254 -17.38 -8.30 11.44
CA ARG A 254 -18.84 -8.16 11.43
C ARG A 254 -19.49 -8.60 12.72
N THR A 255 -18.97 -9.65 13.37
CA THR A 255 -19.65 -10.33 14.48
C THR A 255 -19.09 -10.01 15.86
N VAL A 256 -17.82 -9.72 16.00
CA VAL A 256 -17.13 -9.55 17.30
C VAL A 256 -16.72 -8.11 17.55
N LEU A 257 -16.05 -7.46 16.58
CA LEU A 257 -15.52 -6.10 16.73
C LEU A 257 -16.57 -5.06 17.15
N PRO A 258 -17.84 -5.10 16.68
CA PRO A 258 -18.83 -4.10 17.06
C PRO A 258 -19.05 -3.97 18.57
N ALA A 259 -18.90 -5.07 19.32
CA ALA A 259 -19.03 -5.06 20.80
C ALA A 259 -17.94 -4.23 21.51
N TYR A 260 -16.81 -3.99 20.86
CA TYR A 260 -15.65 -3.33 21.43
C TYR A 260 -15.32 -1.97 20.79
N THR A 261 -15.96 -1.62 19.68
CA THR A 261 -15.67 -0.40 18.90
C THR A 261 -15.68 0.86 19.76
N ALA A 262 -16.68 1.03 20.63
CA ALA A 262 -16.77 2.18 21.53
C ALA A 262 -15.58 2.27 22.52
N ILE A 263 -15.06 1.11 22.95
CA ILE A 263 -13.91 1.03 23.86
C ILE A 263 -12.63 1.42 23.10
N PHE A 264 -12.47 0.97 21.86
CA PHE A 264 -11.33 1.35 21.03
C PHE A 264 -11.33 2.85 20.70
N HIS A 265 -12.48 3.46 20.40
CA HIS A 265 -12.58 4.92 20.24
C HIS A 265 -12.22 5.68 21.53
N GLN A 266 -12.65 5.19 22.70
CA GLN A 266 -12.24 5.78 23.97
C GLN A 266 -10.73 5.67 24.18
N ALA A 267 -10.12 4.53 23.85
CA ALA A 267 -8.68 4.32 23.93
C ALA A 267 -7.91 5.28 23.02
N GLN A 268 -8.41 5.53 21.79
CA GLN A 268 -7.85 6.56 20.89
C GLN A 268 -7.86 7.94 21.53
N GLN A 269 -8.99 8.36 22.11
CA GLN A 269 -9.10 9.69 22.74
C GLN A 269 -8.10 9.87 23.90
N GLN A 270 -7.79 8.79 24.63
CA GLN A 270 -6.89 8.82 25.77
C GLN A 270 -5.40 8.70 25.40
N SER A 271 -5.08 7.94 24.37
CA SER A 271 -3.70 7.57 24.01
C SER A 271 -3.17 8.29 22.76
N GLY A 272 -4.06 8.76 21.89
CA GLY A 272 -3.72 9.25 20.55
C GLY A 272 -3.43 8.14 19.54
N ILE A 273 -3.52 6.86 19.92
CA ILE A 273 -3.39 5.73 18.98
C ILE A 273 -4.69 5.55 18.22
N GLU A 274 -4.61 5.52 16.91
CA GLU A 274 -5.76 5.34 16.03
C GLU A 274 -6.51 4.04 16.37
N TRP A 275 -7.83 4.11 16.51
CA TRP A 275 -8.63 3.01 17.08
C TRP A 275 -8.55 1.70 16.26
N ARG A 276 -8.47 1.78 14.92
CA ARG A 276 -8.34 0.59 14.07
C ARG A 276 -6.97 -0.07 14.23
N LEU A 277 -5.93 0.73 14.46
CA LEU A 277 -4.60 0.19 14.79
C LEU A 277 -4.64 -0.55 16.13
N ALA A 278 -5.26 0.04 17.17
CA ALA A 278 -5.43 -0.63 18.45
C ALA A 278 -6.27 -1.91 18.32
N ALA A 279 -7.33 -1.87 17.51
CA ALA A 279 -8.16 -3.04 17.22
C ALA A 279 -7.40 -4.13 16.45
N ALA A 280 -6.56 -3.77 15.49
CA ALA A 280 -5.73 -4.70 14.74
C ALA A 280 -4.71 -5.41 15.65
N ILE A 281 -4.07 -4.67 16.55
CA ILE A 281 -3.18 -5.26 17.56
C ILE A 281 -3.96 -6.25 18.46
N ALA A 282 -5.12 -5.86 18.98
CA ALA A 282 -5.95 -6.73 19.80
C ALA A 282 -6.40 -8.00 19.06
N TYR A 283 -6.64 -7.90 17.76
CA TYR A 283 -6.91 -9.07 16.94
C TYR A 283 -5.70 -9.99 16.83
N GLN A 284 -4.53 -9.43 16.55
CA GLN A 284 -3.27 -10.19 16.46
C GLN A 284 -2.93 -10.87 17.79
N GLU A 285 -3.21 -10.22 18.92
CA GLU A 285 -2.91 -10.73 20.26
C GLU A 285 -3.88 -11.83 20.72
N SER A 286 -5.19 -11.66 20.50
CA SER A 286 -6.21 -12.51 21.10
C SER A 286 -7.38 -12.87 20.19
N HIS A 287 -7.37 -12.44 18.92
CA HIS A 287 -8.54 -12.48 18.03
C HIS A 287 -9.78 -11.81 18.67
N TRP A 288 -9.59 -10.72 19.41
CA TRP A 288 -10.60 -10.01 20.21
C TRP A 288 -11.29 -10.89 21.26
N ASN A 289 -10.54 -11.80 21.89
CA ASN A 289 -11.02 -12.60 23.02
C ASN A 289 -10.52 -12.00 24.33
N PRO A 290 -11.40 -11.37 25.16
CA PRO A 290 -10.98 -10.80 26.45
C PRO A 290 -10.54 -11.85 27.46
N GLN A 291 -10.92 -13.11 27.28
CA GLN A 291 -10.57 -14.23 28.18
C GLN A 291 -9.31 -14.98 27.73
N ALA A 292 -8.61 -14.49 26.70
CA ALA A 292 -7.41 -15.15 26.21
C ALA A 292 -6.35 -15.24 27.32
N THR A 293 -5.71 -16.40 27.40
CA THR A 293 -4.61 -16.67 28.36
C THR A 293 -3.59 -17.58 27.67
N SER A 294 -2.31 -17.17 27.65
CA SER A 294 -1.21 -18.00 27.13
C SER A 294 -0.63 -18.91 28.22
N GLU A 295 0.17 -19.88 27.81
CA GLU A 295 0.92 -20.75 28.70
C GLU A 295 1.86 -19.98 29.63
N THR A 296 2.35 -18.82 29.19
CA THR A 296 3.24 -17.92 29.95
C THR A 296 2.48 -16.90 30.81
N ASN A 297 1.17 -17.10 31.03
CA ASN A 297 0.31 -16.23 31.84
C ASN A 297 0.16 -14.78 31.33
N VAL A 298 0.32 -14.58 29.99
CA VAL A 298 -0.07 -13.34 29.32
C VAL A 298 -1.59 -13.39 29.09
N ARG A 299 -2.33 -12.31 29.41
CA ARG A 299 -3.80 -12.37 29.48
C ARG A 299 -4.53 -11.20 28.84
N GLY A 300 -5.76 -11.47 28.44
CA GLY A 300 -6.77 -10.51 28.03
C GLY A 300 -6.69 -10.06 26.57
N MET A 301 -7.53 -9.12 26.24
CA MET A 301 -7.72 -8.61 24.88
C MET A 301 -6.41 -8.20 24.18
N MET A 302 -5.47 -7.59 24.92
CA MET A 302 -4.17 -7.09 24.42
C MET A 302 -3.00 -7.92 24.95
N MET A 303 -3.24 -9.13 25.46
CA MET A 303 -2.25 -10.08 25.95
C MET A 303 -1.17 -9.42 26.82
N LEU A 304 -1.59 -8.79 27.92
CA LEU A 304 -0.68 -8.08 28.82
C LEU A 304 0.03 -9.04 29.76
N THR A 305 1.35 -8.89 29.88
CA THR A 305 2.11 -9.55 30.95
C THR A 305 1.72 -8.96 32.31
N GLU A 306 1.99 -9.69 33.38
CA GLU A 306 1.69 -9.20 34.73
C GLU A 306 2.48 -7.93 35.09
N ASP A 307 3.75 -7.85 34.66
CA ASP A 307 4.59 -6.68 34.91
C ASP A 307 4.10 -5.45 34.12
N THR A 308 3.68 -5.64 32.85
CA THR A 308 3.10 -4.57 32.05
C THR A 308 1.78 -4.09 32.67
N ALA A 309 0.91 -5.01 33.07
CA ALA A 309 -0.36 -4.69 33.74
C ALA A 309 -0.14 -3.90 35.02
N ARG A 310 0.79 -4.33 35.88
CA ARG A 310 1.14 -3.63 37.12
C ARG A 310 1.65 -2.22 36.85
N ARG A 311 2.57 -2.05 35.90
CA ARG A 311 3.11 -0.74 35.47
C ARG A 311 2.02 0.20 34.97
N LEU A 312 1.04 -0.34 34.23
CA LEU A 312 -0.07 0.42 33.65
C LEU A 312 -1.28 0.52 34.59
N ARG A 313 -1.18 0.00 35.84
CA ARG A 313 -2.24 0.01 36.83
C ARG A 313 -3.53 -0.70 36.40
N VAL A 314 -3.38 -1.81 35.68
CA VAL A 314 -4.49 -2.70 35.30
C VAL A 314 -4.78 -3.61 36.45
N VAL A 315 -6.01 -3.58 36.94
CA VAL A 315 -6.46 -4.42 38.07
C VAL A 315 -6.89 -5.80 37.55
N ASP A 316 -7.63 -5.80 36.45
CA ASP A 316 -8.10 -7.02 35.79
C ASP A 316 -7.70 -7.02 34.32
N ARG A 317 -6.80 -7.94 33.94
CA ARG A 317 -6.34 -8.11 32.56
C ARG A 317 -7.40 -8.71 31.62
N LEU A 318 -8.40 -9.41 32.20
CA LEU A 318 -9.50 -10.04 31.48
C LEU A 318 -10.66 -9.06 31.26
N ASP A 319 -10.67 -7.90 31.91
CA ASP A 319 -11.57 -6.81 31.58
C ASP A 319 -11.15 -6.16 30.25
N ALA A 320 -12.02 -6.25 29.24
CA ALA A 320 -11.71 -5.77 27.90
C ALA A 320 -11.37 -4.27 27.87
N ARG A 321 -12.09 -3.43 28.64
CA ARG A 321 -11.86 -1.99 28.71
C ARG A 321 -10.50 -1.65 29.31
N GLN A 322 -10.15 -2.29 30.43
CA GLN A 322 -8.84 -2.07 31.05
C GLN A 322 -7.71 -2.54 30.13
N SER A 323 -7.86 -3.73 29.54
CA SER A 323 -6.86 -4.31 28.64
C SER A 323 -6.62 -3.45 27.39
N ILE A 324 -7.68 -3.04 26.69
CA ILE A 324 -7.59 -2.19 25.48
C ILE A 324 -6.96 -0.83 25.80
N ASN A 325 -7.46 -0.14 26.83
CA ASN A 325 -6.92 1.17 27.22
C ASN A 325 -5.45 1.09 27.66
N ALA A 326 -5.07 0.02 28.35
CA ALA A 326 -3.68 -0.18 28.77
C ALA A 326 -2.76 -0.50 27.58
N GLY A 327 -3.17 -1.37 26.66
CA GLY A 327 -2.39 -1.69 25.45
C GLY A 327 -2.18 -0.47 24.56
N ALA A 328 -3.23 0.33 24.33
CA ALA A 328 -3.12 1.57 23.54
C ALA A 328 -2.18 2.60 24.21
N ARG A 329 -2.28 2.78 25.54
CA ARG A 329 -1.33 3.63 26.30
C ARG A 329 0.10 3.09 26.22
N TYR A 330 0.28 1.79 26.33
CA TYR A 330 1.60 1.19 26.24
C TYR A 330 2.26 1.45 24.86
N LEU A 331 1.51 1.29 23.78
CA LEU A 331 2.02 1.63 22.45
C LEU A 331 2.36 3.13 22.33
N ALA A 332 1.50 4.01 22.86
CA ALA A 332 1.77 5.44 22.87
C ALA A 332 3.05 5.80 23.66
N ASP A 333 3.28 5.11 24.80
CA ASP A 333 4.50 5.29 25.60
C ASP A 333 5.74 4.83 24.83
N LEU A 334 5.67 3.70 24.15
CA LEU A 334 6.74 3.22 23.27
C LEU A 334 7.04 4.21 22.15
N LYS A 335 6.02 4.73 21.48
CA LYS A 335 6.18 5.77 20.42
C LYS A 335 6.86 7.03 20.98
N ARG A 336 6.46 7.50 22.16
CA ARG A 336 7.07 8.68 22.81
C ARG A 336 8.51 8.45 23.23
N GLY A 337 8.85 7.24 23.64
CA GLY A 337 10.20 6.86 24.05
C GLY A 337 11.22 6.81 22.91
N LEU A 338 10.78 6.74 21.64
CA LEU A 338 11.67 6.71 20.50
C LEU A 338 12.29 8.09 20.21
N PRO A 339 13.55 8.15 19.69
CA PRO A 339 14.22 9.39 19.32
C PRO A 339 13.37 10.24 18.38
N GLN A 340 13.31 11.57 18.60
CA GLN A 340 12.47 12.50 17.82
C GLN A 340 12.83 12.53 16.32
N ARG A 341 14.09 12.19 15.95
CA ARG A 341 14.53 12.13 14.55
C ARG A 341 13.86 11.03 13.73
N ILE A 342 13.24 10.03 14.40
CA ILE A 342 12.48 8.98 13.72
C ILE A 342 11.10 9.56 13.41
N ALA A 343 10.83 9.80 12.13
CA ALA A 343 9.55 10.33 11.65
C ALA A 343 8.51 9.21 11.49
N GLU A 344 7.24 9.58 11.34
CA GLU A 344 6.22 8.65 10.86
C GLU A 344 6.48 8.31 9.37
N PRO A 345 6.12 7.13 8.92
CA PRO A 345 5.47 6.03 9.65
C PRO A 345 6.48 5.11 10.42
N ASP A 346 7.79 5.32 10.28
CA ASP A 346 8.81 4.44 10.89
C ASP A 346 8.72 4.42 12.42
N ARG A 347 8.37 5.53 13.03
CA ARG A 347 8.13 5.63 14.48
C ARG A 347 7.06 4.64 14.93
N THR A 348 5.95 4.56 14.21
CA THR A 348 4.87 3.61 14.51
C THR A 348 5.33 2.16 14.32
N TRP A 349 6.02 1.84 13.22
CA TRP A 349 6.51 0.49 12.96
C TRP A 349 7.52 0.00 14.00
N ILE A 350 8.45 0.87 14.41
CA ILE A 350 9.44 0.55 15.44
C ILE A 350 8.76 0.37 16.81
N ALA A 351 7.75 1.19 17.13
CA ALA A 351 6.98 1.02 18.37
C ALA A 351 6.17 -0.29 18.37
N LEU A 352 5.60 -0.70 17.24
CA LEU A 352 4.92 -1.99 17.09
C LEU A 352 5.88 -3.17 17.27
N ALA A 353 7.09 -3.08 16.72
CA ALA A 353 8.12 -4.07 16.96
C ALA A 353 8.47 -4.16 18.44
N ALA A 354 8.65 -3.01 19.13
CA ALA A 354 8.88 -2.97 20.57
C ALA A 354 7.70 -3.50 21.38
N PHE A 355 6.48 -3.28 20.94
CA PHE A 355 5.27 -3.82 21.58
C PHE A 355 5.29 -5.35 21.58
N ASN A 356 5.64 -5.95 20.43
CA ASN A 356 5.66 -7.40 20.23
C ASN A 356 6.84 -8.09 20.94
N ILE A 357 8.08 -7.62 20.70
CA ILE A 357 9.30 -8.31 21.19
C ILE A 357 9.88 -7.71 22.47
N GLY A 358 9.35 -6.58 22.92
CA GLY A 358 9.88 -5.82 24.06
C GLY A 358 10.98 -4.83 23.66
N ILE A 359 11.04 -3.70 24.39
CA ILE A 359 11.97 -2.60 24.12
C ILE A 359 13.44 -3.02 24.24
N GLY A 360 13.76 -3.97 25.12
CA GLY A 360 15.13 -4.48 25.31
C GLY A 360 15.65 -5.17 24.05
N HIS A 361 14.87 -6.06 23.46
CA HIS A 361 15.25 -6.75 22.22
C HIS A 361 15.32 -5.81 21.02
N LEU A 362 14.47 -4.76 21.00
CA LEU A 362 14.58 -3.71 19.99
C LEU A 362 15.92 -2.97 20.08
N GLU A 363 16.37 -2.62 21.30
CA GLU A 363 17.66 -1.97 21.50
C GLU A 363 18.84 -2.88 21.12
N ASP A 364 18.78 -4.17 21.42
CA ASP A 364 19.78 -5.14 20.98
C ASP A 364 19.86 -5.20 19.44
N ALA A 365 18.72 -5.22 18.76
CA ALA A 365 18.64 -5.19 17.30
C ALA A 365 19.24 -3.89 16.73
N ARG A 366 18.93 -2.74 17.37
CA ARG A 366 19.50 -1.44 16.98
C ARG A 366 21.02 -1.41 17.10
N VAL A 367 21.55 -1.94 18.20
CA VAL A 367 23.02 -2.03 18.42
C VAL A 367 23.67 -2.92 17.37
N LEU A 368 23.05 -4.05 17.03
CA LEU A 368 23.51 -4.96 15.98
C LEU A 368 23.51 -4.30 14.61
N ALA A 369 22.47 -3.56 14.25
CA ALA A 369 22.36 -2.84 12.98
C ALA A 369 23.49 -1.79 12.86
N VAL A 370 23.72 -1.00 13.90
CA VAL A 370 24.83 -0.02 13.92
C VAL A 370 26.18 -0.70 13.74
N ARG A 371 26.44 -1.83 14.42
CA ARG A 371 27.69 -2.60 14.29
C ARG A 371 27.90 -3.14 12.87
N ARG A 372 26.81 -3.51 12.18
CA ARG A 372 26.82 -4.03 10.82
C ARG A 372 26.76 -2.94 9.75
N LYS A 373 26.70 -1.66 10.16
CA LYS A 373 26.54 -0.50 9.26
C LYS A 373 25.29 -0.58 8.37
N LEU A 374 24.19 -1.11 8.93
CA LEU A 374 22.86 -1.18 8.32
C LEU A 374 22.03 0.06 8.68
#